data_3cb0c0813d89a8e62ee509c75af0c1c7
#
_entry.id   3cb0c0813d89a8e62ee509c75af0c1c7
#
_cell.length_a   1.000
_cell.length_b   1.000
_cell.length_c   1.000
_cell.angle_alpha   90.00
_cell.angle_beta   90.00
_cell.angle_gamma   90.00
#
_symmetry.space_group_name_H-M   'P 1'
#
loop_
_entity.id
_entity.type
_entity.pdbx_description
1 polymer ?
#
loop_
_entity_poly.entity_id
_entity_poly.type
_entity_poly.pdbx_seq_one_letter_code
_entity_poly.pdbx_strand_id
1 'polypeptide(L)'
;MHTTRDLLLDAAAEAVLSGAEWDRVRMADVAKAAGVSRQTLYYEFGCKDALAQALAMREAERYMAGAEAAMVGHEGSPGEAVGAATEFTLTEAASNPLLKAVLTDDSGGLLPFLTTRSDALLAAARERCVSYLSEHWPDLPAEPVLFVADAVNRLTLSHLVLPGGRPDQVAADIARLVDSLLPGSP
;
A
#
# COMPACT_ATOMS: atom_id res chain seq x y z
N MET A 1 5.51 -4.13 21.96
CA MET A 1 6.95 -4.38 22.14
C MET A 1 7.56 -4.35 20.75
N HIS A 2 8.44 -3.37 20.43
CA HIS A 2 9.08 -3.32 19.12
C HIS A 2 10.02 -4.50 18.95
N THR A 3 9.89 -5.21 17.85
CA THR A 3 10.82 -6.29 17.49
C THR A 3 12.12 -5.72 16.90
N THR A 4 13.17 -6.52 16.84
CA THR A 4 14.42 -6.13 16.14
C THR A 4 14.14 -5.74 14.68
N ARG A 5 13.22 -6.45 14.03
CA ARG A 5 12.79 -6.17 12.68
C ARG A 5 12.15 -4.79 12.57
N ASP A 6 11.27 -4.42 13.51
CA ASP A 6 10.62 -3.10 13.54
C ASP A 6 11.64 -1.98 13.70
N LEU A 7 12.59 -2.10 14.62
CA LEU A 7 13.65 -1.12 14.83
C LEU A 7 14.50 -0.89 13.56
N LEU A 8 14.78 -1.94 12.82
CA LEU A 8 15.52 -1.86 11.56
C LEU A 8 14.71 -1.16 10.46
N LEU A 9 13.43 -1.47 10.36
CA LEU A 9 12.53 -0.81 9.42
C LEU A 9 12.31 0.67 9.77
N ASP A 10 12.21 1.01 11.06
CA ASP A 10 12.12 2.41 11.52
C ASP A 10 13.38 3.19 11.15
N ALA A 11 14.56 2.61 11.39
CA ALA A 11 15.83 3.24 11.02
C ALA A 11 15.98 3.43 9.50
N ALA A 12 15.47 2.48 8.71
CA ALA A 12 15.48 2.59 7.25
C ALA A 12 14.51 3.68 6.76
N ALA A 13 13.31 3.76 7.33
CA ALA A 13 12.33 4.81 7.04
C ALA A 13 12.89 6.20 7.38
N GLU A 14 13.49 6.35 8.56
CA GLU A 14 14.08 7.63 9.02
C GLU A 14 15.22 8.08 8.10
N ALA A 15 16.02 7.17 7.57
CA ALA A 15 17.06 7.51 6.61
C ALA A 15 16.47 8.16 5.35
N VAL A 16 15.36 7.61 4.81
CA VAL A 16 14.66 8.18 3.65
C VAL A 16 14.01 9.51 3.99
N LEU A 17 13.35 9.61 5.15
CA LEU A 17 12.71 10.85 5.63
C LEU A 17 13.71 11.99 5.86
N SER A 18 14.95 11.64 6.23
CA SER A 18 16.06 12.60 6.37
C SER A 18 16.63 13.09 5.03
N GLY A 19 16.04 12.65 3.90
CA GLY A 19 16.45 13.04 2.54
C GLY A 19 17.58 12.21 1.95
N ALA A 20 17.90 11.06 2.55
CA ALA A 20 18.86 10.15 1.93
C ALA A 20 18.23 9.45 0.72
N GLU A 21 18.88 9.57 -0.43
CA GLU A 21 18.55 8.71 -1.59
C GLU A 21 18.73 7.25 -1.21
N TRP A 22 17.74 6.40 -1.47
CA TRP A 22 17.80 5.00 -1.06
C TRP A 22 19.09 4.30 -1.51
N ASP A 23 19.57 4.58 -2.71
CA ASP A 23 20.77 3.96 -3.25
C ASP A 23 22.03 4.26 -2.41
N ARG A 24 22.05 5.38 -1.72
CA ARG A 24 23.13 5.80 -0.81
C ARG A 24 22.97 5.26 0.61
N VAL A 25 21.80 4.79 0.98
CA VAL A 25 21.58 4.16 2.29
C VAL A 25 22.38 2.88 2.40
N ARG A 26 23.24 2.78 3.42
CA ARG A 26 24.06 1.61 3.67
C ARG A 26 23.47 0.75 4.77
N MET A 27 23.45 -0.56 4.56
CA MET A 27 22.99 -1.54 5.56
C MET A 27 23.67 -1.34 6.93
N ALA A 28 24.95 -0.94 6.92
CA ALA A 28 25.70 -0.66 8.14
C ALA A 28 25.17 0.54 8.95
N ASP A 29 24.71 1.57 8.24
CA ASP A 29 24.21 2.78 8.87
C ASP A 29 22.82 2.53 9.44
N VAL A 30 21.99 1.75 8.75
CA VAL A 30 20.68 1.29 9.24
C VAL A 30 20.87 0.44 10.52
N ALA A 31 21.79 -0.53 10.52
CA ALA A 31 22.06 -1.35 11.70
C ALA A 31 22.53 -0.49 12.90
N LYS A 32 23.41 0.47 12.64
CA LYS A 32 23.92 1.40 13.65
C LYS A 32 22.79 2.28 14.21
N ALA A 33 21.93 2.83 13.34
CA ALA A 33 20.80 3.66 13.76
C ALA A 33 19.77 2.88 14.59
N ALA A 34 19.52 1.62 14.22
CA ALA A 34 18.65 0.71 14.97
C ALA A 34 19.29 0.15 16.27
N GLY A 35 20.56 0.46 16.56
CA GLY A 35 21.25 -0.03 17.75
C GLY A 35 21.58 -1.53 17.73
N VAL A 36 21.66 -2.14 16.55
CA VAL A 36 21.91 -3.58 16.39
C VAL A 36 23.21 -3.85 15.59
N SER A 37 23.68 -5.11 15.63
CA SER A 37 24.84 -5.50 14.84
C SER A 37 24.50 -5.63 13.34
N ARG A 38 25.50 -5.45 12.47
CA ARG A 38 25.35 -5.74 11.03
C ARG A 38 24.92 -7.19 10.80
N GLN A 39 25.45 -8.13 11.57
CA GLN A 39 25.11 -9.54 11.47
C GLN A 39 23.61 -9.76 11.74
N THR A 40 23.07 -9.08 12.75
CA THR A 40 21.63 -9.12 13.07
C THR A 40 20.79 -8.63 11.89
N LEU A 41 21.18 -7.51 11.27
CA LEU A 41 20.44 -6.96 10.12
C LEU A 41 20.47 -7.93 8.92
N TYR A 42 21.67 -8.49 8.61
CA TYR A 42 21.78 -9.46 7.52
C TYR A 42 21.07 -10.78 7.83
N TYR A 43 20.97 -11.18 9.10
CA TYR A 43 20.16 -12.32 9.51
C TYR A 43 18.66 -12.08 9.25
N GLU A 44 18.16 -10.87 9.54
CA GLU A 44 16.74 -10.51 9.38
C GLU A 44 16.33 -10.32 7.92
N PHE A 45 17.16 -9.71 7.10
CA PHE A 45 16.78 -9.29 5.74
C PHE A 45 17.64 -9.89 4.62
N GLY A 46 18.82 -10.39 4.92
CA GLY A 46 19.73 -10.95 3.92
C GLY A 46 20.40 -9.91 3.01
N CYS A 47 19.63 -8.99 2.41
CA CYS A 47 20.14 -7.98 1.50
C CYS A 47 19.34 -6.67 1.58
N LYS A 48 19.85 -5.62 0.92
CA LYS A 48 19.23 -4.29 0.89
C LYS A 48 17.88 -4.29 0.16
N ASP A 49 17.76 -5.05 -0.92
CA ASP A 49 16.50 -5.18 -1.67
C ASP A 49 15.40 -5.81 -0.81
N ALA A 50 15.72 -6.81 0.00
CA ALA A 50 14.76 -7.42 0.92
C ALA A 50 14.35 -6.46 2.07
N LEU A 51 15.27 -5.61 2.54
CA LEU A 51 14.95 -4.54 3.48
C LEU A 51 14.01 -3.51 2.84
N ALA A 52 14.28 -3.10 1.60
CA ALA A 52 13.44 -2.19 0.82
C ALA A 52 12.02 -2.75 0.63
N GLN A 53 11.94 -4.02 0.21
CA GLN A 53 10.66 -4.71 0.04
C GLN A 53 9.90 -4.80 1.37
N ALA A 54 10.56 -5.13 2.46
CA ALA A 54 9.93 -5.20 3.78
C ALA A 54 9.44 -3.83 4.26
N LEU A 55 10.18 -2.75 3.98
CA LEU A 55 9.74 -1.38 4.27
C LEU A 55 8.50 -1.01 3.45
N ALA A 56 8.50 -1.27 2.15
CA ALA A 56 7.36 -1.01 1.29
C ALA A 56 6.12 -1.80 1.73
N MET A 57 6.28 -3.08 2.08
CA MET A 57 5.19 -3.91 2.57
C MET A 57 4.65 -3.44 3.92
N ARG A 58 5.49 -2.99 4.84
CA ARG A 58 5.04 -2.44 6.13
C ARG A 58 4.19 -1.17 5.94
N GLU A 59 4.61 -0.29 5.06
CA GLU A 59 3.82 0.90 4.74
C GLU A 59 2.51 0.52 4.04
N ALA A 60 2.54 -0.43 3.10
CA ALA A 60 1.35 -0.92 2.45
C ALA A 60 0.34 -1.54 3.44
N GLU A 61 0.81 -2.28 4.43
CA GLU A 61 -0.05 -2.83 5.50
C GLU A 61 -0.83 -1.73 6.24
N ARG A 62 -0.18 -0.59 6.53
CA ARG A 62 -0.86 0.56 7.16
C ARG A 62 -1.99 1.09 6.28
N TYR A 63 -1.72 1.25 4.97
CA TYR A 63 -2.74 1.72 4.03
C TYR A 63 -3.88 0.73 3.88
N MET A 64 -3.56 -0.56 3.75
CA MET A 64 -4.58 -1.61 3.64
C MET A 64 -5.46 -1.70 4.89
N ALA A 65 -4.88 -1.63 6.08
CA ALA A 65 -5.64 -1.63 7.33
C ALA A 65 -6.54 -0.39 7.47
N GLY A 66 -6.03 0.80 7.08
CA GLY A 66 -6.81 2.03 7.08
C GLY A 66 -7.91 2.04 6.01
N ALA A 67 -7.62 1.50 4.82
CA ALA A 67 -8.59 1.34 3.74
C ALA A 67 -9.74 0.41 4.16
N GLU A 68 -9.42 -0.73 4.78
CA GLU A 68 -10.40 -1.67 5.33
C GLU A 68 -11.27 -1.01 6.42
N ALA A 69 -10.65 -0.25 7.32
CA ALA A 69 -11.41 0.51 8.32
C ALA A 69 -12.32 1.59 7.69
N ALA A 70 -11.91 2.20 6.58
CA ALA A 70 -12.72 3.18 5.86
C ALA A 70 -13.92 2.55 5.13
N MET A 71 -13.87 1.26 4.81
CA MET A 71 -15.02 0.55 4.21
C MET A 71 -16.15 0.34 5.22
N VAL A 72 -15.84 0.26 6.51
CA VAL A 72 -16.83 0.06 7.58
C VAL A 72 -17.80 1.25 7.63
N GLY A 73 -19.09 0.96 7.63
CA GLY A 73 -20.16 1.98 7.61
C GLY A 73 -20.59 2.42 6.20
N HIS A 74 -19.95 1.89 5.15
CA HIS A 74 -20.31 2.11 3.74
C HIS A 74 -20.86 0.82 3.09
N GLU A 75 -21.74 0.12 3.82
CA GLU A 75 -22.29 -1.18 3.41
C GLU A 75 -23.54 -1.05 2.51
N GLY A 76 -23.84 0.15 2.04
CA GLY A 76 -24.95 0.41 1.11
C GLY A 76 -24.72 -0.20 -0.26
N SER A 77 -23.47 -0.18 -0.75
CA SER A 77 -23.08 -0.88 -1.98
C SER A 77 -21.60 -1.25 -1.96
N PRO A 78 -21.18 -2.27 -2.73
CA PRO A 78 -19.77 -2.57 -2.94
C PRO A 78 -18.97 -1.37 -3.45
N GLY A 79 -19.57 -0.54 -4.31
CA GLY A 79 -18.96 0.67 -4.84
C GLY A 79 -18.72 1.72 -3.76
N GLU A 80 -19.69 1.98 -2.87
CA GLU A 80 -19.49 2.92 -1.76
C GLU A 80 -18.35 2.49 -0.85
N ALA A 81 -18.29 1.22 -0.46
CA ALA A 81 -17.23 0.70 0.37
C ALA A 81 -15.85 0.83 -0.29
N VAL A 82 -15.71 0.37 -1.54
CA VAL A 82 -14.44 0.45 -2.28
C VAL A 82 -14.05 1.91 -2.57
N GLY A 83 -15.03 2.78 -2.84
CA GLY A 83 -14.82 4.22 -2.98
C GLY A 83 -14.21 4.84 -1.72
N ALA A 84 -14.78 4.55 -0.54
CA ALA A 84 -14.27 5.03 0.74
C ALA A 84 -12.83 4.56 1.01
N ALA A 85 -12.53 3.29 0.72
CA ALA A 85 -11.17 2.76 0.81
C ALA A 85 -10.18 3.47 -0.13
N THR A 86 -10.63 3.77 -1.34
CA THR A 86 -9.83 4.48 -2.34
C THR A 86 -9.55 5.93 -1.90
N GLU A 87 -10.59 6.66 -1.46
CA GLU A 87 -10.47 8.03 -0.97
C GLU A 87 -9.50 8.12 0.20
N PHE A 88 -9.66 7.22 1.19
CA PHE A 88 -8.75 7.12 2.32
C PHE A 88 -7.30 6.92 1.83
N THR A 89 -7.07 5.93 0.97
CA THR A 89 -5.73 5.57 0.50
C THR A 89 -5.06 6.74 -0.22
N LEU A 90 -5.75 7.40 -1.13
CA LEU A 90 -5.20 8.53 -1.90
C LEU A 90 -5.00 9.78 -1.03
N THR A 91 -5.87 10.03 -0.05
CA THR A 91 -5.77 11.18 0.87
C THR A 91 -4.59 11.00 1.82
N GLU A 92 -4.47 9.82 2.43
CA GLU A 92 -3.35 9.50 3.32
C GLU A 92 -2.01 9.51 2.56
N ALA A 93 -1.99 8.96 1.35
CA ALA A 93 -0.80 8.96 0.51
C ALA A 93 -0.31 10.37 0.18
N ALA A 94 -1.22 11.29 -0.13
CA ALA A 94 -0.89 12.69 -0.41
C ALA A 94 -0.26 13.42 0.79
N SER A 95 -0.53 12.97 2.01
CA SER A 95 0.01 13.53 3.25
C SER A 95 1.24 12.80 3.78
N ASN A 96 1.55 11.60 3.28
CA ASN A 96 2.64 10.76 3.80
C ASN A 96 4.01 11.22 3.28
N PRO A 97 4.91 11.70 4.16
CA PRO A 97 6.21 12.20 3.75
C PRO A 97 7.15 11.10 3.23
N LEU A 98 7.02 9.87 3.73
CA LEU A 98 7.83 8.73 3.27
C LEU A 98 7.46 8.36 1.84
N LEU A 99 6.16 8.24 1.55
CA LEU A 99 5.69 7.96 0.19
C LEU A 99 6.07 9.09 -0.79
N LYS A 100 5.92 10.35 -0.35
CA LYS A 100 6.36 11.50 -1.14
C LYS A 100 7.85 11.43 -1.44
N ALA A 101 8.69 11.10 -0.45
CA ALA A 101 10.13 10.94 -0.67
C ALA A 101 10.43 9.81 -1.66
N VAL A 102 9.72 8.66 -1.58
CA VAL A 102 9.86 7.55 -2.52
C VAL A 102 9.47 7.94 -3.94
N LEU A 103 8.37 8.68 -4.11
CA LEU A 103 7.87 9.10 -5.43
C LEU A 103 8.74 10.20 -6.08
N THR A 104 9.47 10.98 -5.28
CA THR A 104 10.34 12.07 -5.73
C THR A 104 11.83 11.69 -5.78
N ASP A 105 12.19 10.47 -5.40
CA ASP A 105 13.56 9.96 -5.45
C ASP A 105 13.97 9.66 -6.89
N ASP A 106 14.74 10.55 -7.48
CA ASP A 106 15.26 10.43 -8.85
C ASP A 106 16.18 9.21 -9.04
N SER A 107 16.74 8.66 -7.96
CA SER A 107 17.55 7.43 -7.99
C SER A 107 16.69 6.18 -8.21
N GLY A 108 15.36 6.27 -7.95
CA GLY A 108 14.40 5.22 -8.20
C GLY A 108 14.54 3.98 -7.32
N GLY A 109 15.31 4.06 -6.23
CA GLY A 109 15.67 2.90 -5.41
C GLY A 109 14.47 2.20 -4.75
N LEU A 110 13.44 2.94 -4.32
CA LEU A 110 12.22 2.38 -3.70
C LEU A 110 11.01 2.38 -4.65
N LEU A 111 10.97 3.27 -5.63
CA LEU A 111 9.86 3.39 -6.58
C LEU A 111 9.51 2.08 -7.31
N PRO A 112 10.47 1.21 -7.69
CA PRO A 112 10.16 -0.08 -8.30
C PRO A 112 9.22 -0.96 -7.47
N PHE A 113 9.25 -0.89 -6.15
CA PHE A 113 8.37 -1.70 -5.28
C PHE A 113 6.92 -1.22 -5.34
N LEU A 114 6.66 0.00 -5.77
CA LEU A 114 5.32 0.54 -6.05
C LEU A 114 4.91 0.38 -7.53
N THR A 115 5.83 0.03 -8.42
CA THR A 115 5.58 -0.02 -9.86
C THR A 115 5.91 -1.39 -10.45
N THR A 116 7.15 -1.61 -10.86
CA THR A 116 7.56 -2.81 -11.60
C THR A 116 7.77 -4.06 -10.73
N ARG A 117 7.82 -3.91 -9.41
CA ARG A 117 7.96 -4.99 -8.42
C ARG A 117 6.81 -4.99 -7.40
N SER A 118 5.62 -4.53 -7.82
CA SER A 118 4.45 -4.37 -6.94
C SER A 118 3.60 -5.64 -6.80
N ASP A 119 4.01 -6.77 -7.35
CA ASP A 119 3.21 -8.01 -7.37
C ASP A 119 2.76 -8.45 -5.97
N ALA A 120 3.66 -8.43 -4.98
CA ALA A 120 3.32 -8.82 -3.61
C ALA A 120 2.32 -7.85 -2.96
N LEU A 121 2.49 -6.55 -3.20
CA LEU A 121 1.62 -5.49 -2.72
C LEU A 121 0.22 -5.62 -3.33
N LEU A 122 0.14 -5.76 -4.65
CA LEU A 122 -1.14 -5.92 -5.36
C LEU A 122 -1.85 -7.22 -4.97
N ALA A 123 -1.10 -8.31 -4.77
CA ALA A 123 -1.68 -9.58 -4.32
C ALA A 123 -2.30 -9.45 -2.92
N ALA A 124 -1.60 -8.84 -1.96
CA ALA A 124 -2.10 -8.62 -0.61
C ALA A 124 -3.32 -7.69 -0.59
N ALA A 125 -3.28 -6.58 -1.33
CA ALA A 125 -4.41 -5.65 -1.42
C ALA A 125 -5.64 -6.30 -2.07
N ARG A 126 -5.44 -7.07 -3.14
CA ARG A 126 -6.51 -7.84 -3.79
C ARG A 126 -7.14 -8.85 -2.83
N GLU A 127 -6.33 -9.62 -2.11
CA GLU A 127 -6.83 -10.63 -1.17
C GLU A 127 -7.72 -9.99 -0.10
N ARG A 128 -7.31 -8.87 0.49
CA ARG A 128 -8.12 -8.13 1.48
C ARG A 128 -9.42 -7.61 0.88
N CYS A 129 -9.36 -7.01 -0.30
CA CYS A 129 -10.55 -6.51 -1.00
C CYS A 129 -11.54 -7.65 -1.29
N VAL A 130 -11.06 -8.80 -1.80
CA VAL A 130 -11.89 -9.98 -2.05
C VAL A 130 -12.51 -10.50 -0.75
N SER A 131 -11.71 -10.62 0.32
CA SER A 131 -12.21 -11.09 1.61
C SER A 131 -13.32 -10.20 2.13
N TYR A 132 -13.11 -8.89 2.13
CA TYR A 132 -14.11 -7.93 2.59
C TYR A 132 -15.41 -7.99 1.76
N LEU A 133 -15.29 -7.95 0.43
CA LEU A 133 -16.47 -8.00 -0.46
C LEU A 133 -17.24 -9.31 -0.32
N SER A 134 -16.55 -10.45 -0.19
CA SER A 134 -17.18 -11.77 -0.03
C SER A 134 -17.84 -11.93 1.34
N GLU A 135 -17.33 -11.28 2.38
CA GLU A 135 -17.91 -11.31 3.72
C GLU A 135 -19.20 -10.46 3.79
N HIS A 136 -19.18 -9.27 3.21
CA HIS A 136 -20.31 -8.32 3.33
C HIS A 136 -21.36 -8.50 2.24
N TRP A 137 -20.99 -9.03 1.08
CA TRP A 137 -21.90 -9.34 -0.04
C TRP A 137 -21.70 -10.79 -0.51
N PRO A 138 -22.12 -11.79 0.28
CA PRO A 138 -21.86 -13.21 -0.02
C PRO A 138 -22.56 -13.72 -1.30
N ASP A 139 -23.58 -13.02 -1.76
CA ASP A 139 -24.33 -13.36 -2.98
C ASP A 139 -23.63 -12.88 -4.27
N LEU A 140 -22.57 -12.10 -4.16
CA LEU A 140 -21.82 -11.67 -5.34
C LEU A 140 -21.04 -12.85 -5.96
N PRO A 141 -21.03 -12.95 -7.30
CA PRO A 141 -20.29 -14.03 -7.97
C PRO A 141 -18.78 -13.81 -7.82
N ALA A 142 -18.07 -14.89 -7.50
CA ALA A 142 -16.63 -14.84 -7.16
C ALA A 142 -15.74 -14.30 -8.30
N GLU A 143 -16.04 -14.65 -9.57
CA GLU A 143 -15.23 -14.21 -10.71
C GLU A 143 -15.27 -12.69 -10.92
N PRO A 144 -16.43 -12.01 -10.97
CA PRO A 144 -16.50 -10.56 -10.98
C PRO A 144 -15.83 -9.90 -9.77
N VAL A 145 -16.00 -10.45 -8.57
CA VAL A 145 -15.34 -9.92 -7.35
C VAL A 145 -13.82 -9.94 -7.48
N LEU A 146 -13.24 -11.06 -7.94
CA LEU A 146 -11.80 -11.17 -8.19
C LEU A 146 -11.32 -10.17 -9.23
N PHE A 147 -12.05 -10.02 -10.32
CA PHE A 147 -11.71 -9.07 -11.38
C PHE A 147 -11.75 -7.62 -10.89
N VAL A 148 -12.84 -7.24 -10.21
CA VAL A 148 -13.02 -5.90 -9.66
C VAL A 148 -11.93 -5.59 -8.64
N ALA A 149 -11.64 -6.53 -7.71
CA ALA A 149 -10.59 -6.33 -6.71
C ALA A 149 -9.21 -6.10 -7.36
N ASP A 150 -8.84 -6.85 -8.41
CA ASP A 150 -7.59 -6.60 -9.13
C ASP A 150 -7.60 -5.24 -9.84
N ALA A 151 -8.69 -4.91 -10.54
CA ALA A 151 -8.82 -3.67 -11.31
C ALA A 151 -8.75 -2.43 -10.42
N VAL A 152 -9.51 -2.38 -9.31
CA VAL A 152 -9.55 -1.21 -8.42
C VAL A 152 -8.25 -0.99 -7.69
N ASN A 153 -7.56 -2.06 -7.26
CA ASN A 153 -6.25 -1.93 -6.62
C ASN A 153 -5.19 -1.38 -7.60
N ARG A 154 -5.22 -1.81 -8.87
CA ARG A 154 -4.33 -1.27 -9.91
C ARG A 154 -4.65 0.19 -10.22
N LEU A 155 -5.91 0.56 -10.34
CA LEU A 155 -6.33 1.95 -10.55
C LEU A 155 -5.92 2.83 -9.38
N THR A 156 -6.16 2.41 -8.14
CA THR A 156 -5.74 3.13 -6.94
C THR A 156 -4.23 3.34 -6.92
N LEU A 157 -3.45 2.29 -7.19
CA LEU A 157 -2.00 2.37 -7.27
C LEU A 157 -1.54 3.31 -8.40
N SER A 158 -2.20 3.27 -9.56
CA SER A 158 -1.91 4.19 -10.67
C SER A 158 -2.11 5.64 -10.27
N HIS A 159 -3.24 5.97 -9.61
CA HIS A 159 -3.51 7.32 -9.11
C HIS A 159 -2.60 7.74 -7.95
N LEU A 160 -2.10 6.80 -7.17
CA LEU A 160 -1.12 7.05 -6.13
C LEU A 160 0.23 7.47 -6.70
N VAL A 161 0.69 6.79 -7.76
CA VAL A 161 1.97 7.07 -8.44
C VAL A 161 1.86 8.31 -9.35
N LEU A 162 0.75 8.42 -10.07
CA LEU A 162 0.48 9.51 -11.01
C LEU A 162 -0.94 10.07 -10.74
N PRO A 163 -1.08 11.09 -9.87
CA PRO A 163 -2.38 11.64 -9.53
C PRO A 163 -3.12 12.19 -10.75
N GLY A 164 -4.30 11.64 -11.04
CA GLY A 164 -5.14 12.02 -12.17
C GLY A 164 -6.34 12.92 -11.80
N GLY A 165 -6.49 13.28 -10.51
CA GLY A 165 -7.59 14.08 -10.00
C GLY A 165 -7.55 14.22 -8.49
N ARG A 166 -8.59 14.84 -7.92
CA ARG A 166 -8.77 14.90 -6.47
C ARG A 166 -9.16 13.53 -5.94
N PRO A 167 -8.71 13.14 -4.72
CA PRO A 167 -9.04 11.83 -4.13
C PRO A 167 -10.54 11.50 -4.12
N ASP A 168 -11.38 12.46 -3.73
CA ASP A 168 -12.84 12.31 -3.71
C ASP A 168 -13.45 12.05 -5.09
N GLN A 169 -12.95 12.70 -6.13
CA GLN A 169 -13.41 12.49 -7.52
C GLN A 169 -13.00 11.12 -8.05
N VAL A 170 -11.75 10.73 -7.84
CA VAL A 170 -11.24 9.41 -8.23
C VAL A 170 -11.99 8.30 -7.50
N ALA A 171 -12.25 8.48 -6.20
CA ALA A 171 -13.03 7.55 -5.40
C ALA A 171 -14.45 7.38 -5.94
N ALA A 172 -15.14 8.47 -6.27
CA ALA A 172 -16.47 8.43 -6.85
C ALA A 172 -16.50 7.74 -8.22
N ASP A 173 -15.47 7.93 -9.05
CA ASP A 173 -15.36 7.26 -10.35
C ASP A 173 -15.15 5.75 -10.19
N ILE A 174 -14.28 5.35 -9.24
CA ILE A 174 -14.05 3.94 -8.90
C ILE A 174 -15.30 3.32 -8.29
N ALA A 175 -16.02 4.00 -7.40
CA ALA A 175 -17.28 3.51 -6.85
C ALA A 175 -18.29 3.18 -7.95
N ARG A 176 -18.51 4.10 -8.89
CA ARG A 176 -19.41 3.87 -10.05
C ARG A 176 -18.95 2.70 -10.93
N LEU A 177 -17.64 2.56 -11.13
CA LEU A 177 -17.08 1.42 -11.87
C LEU A 177 -17.42 0.10 -11.18
N VAL A 178 -17.21 0.03 -9.87
CA VAL A 178 -17.50 -1.17 -9.06
C VAL A 178 -18.97 -1.53 -9.15
N ASP A 179 -19.89 -0.59 -8.90
CA ASP A 179 -21.33 -0.83 -8.94
C ASP A 179 -21.83 -1.23 -10.35
N SER A 180 -21.13 -0.78 -11.40
CA SER A 180 -21.46 -1.19 -12.78
C SER A 180 -21.01 -2.63 -13.09
N LEU A 181 -19.98 -3.12 -12.43
CA LEU A 181 -19.41 -4.45 -12.65
C LEU A 181 -19.92 -5.50 -11.67
N LEU A 182 -20.40 -5.08 -10.51
CA LEU A 182 -20.99 -5.92 -9.47
C LEU A 182 -22.47 -5.54 -9.29
N PRO A 183 -23.34 -5.74 -10.32
CA PRO A 183 -24.73 -5.42 -10.20
C PRO A 183 -25.41 -6.42 -9.27
N GLY A 184 -26.07 -5.94 -8.23
CA GLY A 184 -26.85 -6.82 -7.38
C GLY A 184 -26.87 -6.52 -5.89
N SER A 185 -26.58 -5.28 -5.48
CA SER A 185 -27.08 -4.85 -4.18
C SER A 185 -28.48 -4.30 -4.33
N PRO A 186 -29.43 -4.76 -3.50
CA PRO A 186 -30.82 -4.31 -3.55
C PRO A 186 -30.98 -2.82 -3.28
#